data_ada06a824193ca0c697af17cdcee501b
#
_entry.id   ada06a824193ca0c697af17cdcee501b
#
_cell.length_a   1.000
_cell.length_b   1.000
_cell.length_c   1.000
_cell.angle_alpha   90.00
_cell.angle_beta   90.00
_cell.angle_gamma   90.00
#
_symmetry.space_group_name_H-M   'P 1'
#
loop_
_entity.id
_entity.type
_entity.pdbx_description
1 polymer ?
#
loop_
_entity_poly.entity_id
_entity_poly.type
_entity_poly.pdbx_seq_one_letter_code
_entity_poly.pdbx_strand_id
1 'polypeptide(L)'
;MKKSKNWSNNDTYQTIKEINVSSQDPSEPIWFKEKTTSELLQEGFEEEQKIKLCVGTPVHSEVSIHYTQCLLEIQKDFMKNGDSVSFLMHKSSLITQGRNLTVASFLETDADYLLFLDSDIAIGPHVIRKMIDSDKDVICVPYPLKSIQWGKLKERFERGLIKTEADMETGVC
;
A
#
# COMPACT_ATOMS: atom_id res chain seq x y z
N MET A 1 -7.21 -2.78 -10.77
CA MET A 1 -8.56 -2.55 -11.30
C MET A 1 -9.31 -1.68 -10.29
N LYS A 2 -9.63 -0.45 -10.64
CA LYS A 2 -10.29 0.54 -9.77
C LYS A 2 -11.80 0.40 -9.91
N LYS A 3 -12.53 0.19 -8.82
CA LYS A 3 -14.00 0.16 -8.85
C LYS A 3 -14.54 1.59 -8.77
N SER A 4 -15.41 2.00 -9.69
CA SER A 4 -16.13 3.28 -9.60
C SER A 4 -17.22 3.19 -8.52
N LYS A 5 -17.20 4.07 -7.52
CA LYS A 5 -18.23 4.14 -6.47
C LYS A 5 -19.28 5.18 -6.83
N ASN A 6 -20.56 4.76 -6.87
CA ASN A 6 -21.71 5.67 -6.82
C ASN A 6 -22.07 5.91 -5.36
N TRP A 7 -22.09 7.18 -4.94
CA TRP A 7 -22.48 7.60 -3.59
C TRP A 7 -23.94 8.03 -3.58
N SER A 8 -24.71 7.53 -2.61
CA SER A 8 -26.02 8.10 -2.22
C SER A 8 -25.82 8.78 -0.87
N ASN A 9 -26.12 10.09 -0.85
CA ASN A 9 -26.03 10.95 0.31
C ASN A 9 -27.08 10.58 1.36
N ASN A 10 -26.66 10.36 2.61
CA ASN A 10 -27.50 10.58 3.77
C ASN A 10 -26.64 11.24 4.84
N ASP A 11 -26.90 12.51 5.03
CA ASP A 11 -26.09 13.44 5.81
C ASP A 11 -26.60 13.57 7.22
N THR A 12 -25.67 13.45 8.17
CA THR A 12 -25.86 14.07 9.49
C THR A 12 -24.76 15.11 9.65
N TYR A 13 -25.10 16.38 9.38
CA TYR A 13 -24.17 17.50 9.57
C TYR A 13 -23.97 17.80 11.04
N GLN A 14 -22.74 17.72 11.52
CA GLN A 14 -22.35 18.32 12.80
C GLN A 14 -21.70 19.68 12.54
N THR A 15 -22.23 20.72 13.15
CA THR A 15 -21.69 22.07 13.11
C THR A 15 -20.45 22.16 13.99
N ILE A 16 -19.27 22.30 13.42
CA ILE A 16 -18.02 22.55 14.16
C ILE A 16 -17.87 24.06 14.33
N LYS A 17 -17.85 24.52 15.58
CA LYS A 17 -17.54 25.92 15.92
C LYS A 17 -16.06 26.05 16.17
N GLU A 18 -15.32 26.67 15.28
CA GLU A 18 -13.93 27.06 15.51
C GLU A 18 -13.84 28.48 16.06
N ILE A 19 -13.12 28.63 17.18
CA ILE A 19 -12.79 29.91 17.77
C ILE A 19 -11.46 30.37 17.18
N ASN A 20 -11.50 31.29 16.25
CA ASN A 20 -10.28 31.90 15.71
C ASN A 20 -9.91 33.11 16.56
N VAL A 21 -8.93 32.97 17.44
CA VAL A 21 -8.35 34.07 18.21
C VAL A 21 -7.20 34.68 17.41
N SER A 22 -7.50 35.61 16.51
CA SER A 22 -6.47 36.45 15.92
C SER A 22 -6.19 37.64 16.83
N SER A 23 -4.96 37.71 17.33
CA SER A 23 -4.44 38.81 18.17
C SER A 23 -4.34 40.12 17.38
N GLN A 24 -5.37 40.91 17.34
CA GLN A 24 -5.29 42.33 17.00
C GLN A 24 -6.36 43.11 17.77
N ASP A 25 -5.91 44.06 18.60
CA ASP A 25 -6.64 45.08 19.33
C ASP A 25 -7.66 44.59 20.39
N PRO A 26 -7.35 44.81 21.71
CA PRO A 26 -8.25 44.42 22.79
C PRO A 26 -9.55 45.26 22.89
N SER A 27 -9.75 46.25 22.01
CA SER A 27 -10.95 47.10 21.99
C SER A 27 -12.01 46.69 20.97
N GLU A 28 -11.71 45.74 20.09
CA GLU A 28 -12.73 45.22 19.15
C GLU A 28 -13.46 44.02 19.72
N PRO A 29 -14.82 43.97 19.61
CA PRO A 29 -15.59 42.83 20.04
C PRO A 29 -15.26 41.61 19.17
N ILE A 30 -15.03 40.48 19.83
CA ILE A 30 -14.77 39.20 19.18
C ILE A 30 -16.02 38.82 18.38
N TRP A 31 -15.99 39.02 17.06
CA TRP A 31 -17.06 38.56 16.15
C TRP A 31 -16.79 37.10 15.81
N PHE A 32 -17.70 36.23 16.23
CA PHE A 32 -17.75 34.87 15.73
C PHE A 32 -18.21 34.92 14.28
N LYS A 33 -17.26 34.75 13.33
CA LYS A 33 -17.65 34.46 11.96
C LYS A 33 -18.04 32.99 11.89
N GLU A 34 -19.34 32.75 11.83
CA GLU A 34 -19.83 31.42 11.43
C GLU A 34 -19.47 31.24 9.95
N LYS A 35 -18.51 30.34 9.68
CA LYS A 35 -18.26 29.93 8.31
C LYS A 35 -19.49 29.16 7.80
N THR A 36 -19.98 29.53 6.64
CA THR A 36 -21.10 28.82 6.02
C THR A 36 -20.60 27.43 5.57
N THR A 37 -21.51 26.46 5.52
CA THR A 37 -21.22 25.09 5.05
C THR A 37 -20.56 25.08 3.68
N SER A 38 -20.84 26.07 2.81
CA SER A 38 -20.22 26.25 1.51
C SER A 38 -18.75 26.71 1.59
N GLU A 39 -18.38 27.53 2.60
CA GLU A 39 -17.00 27.96 2.82
C GLU A 39 -16.14 26.82 3.40
N LEU A 40 -16.73 25.99 4.29
CA LEU A 40 -16.09 24.80 4.83
C LEU A 40 -15.86 23.72 3.75
N LEU A 41 -16.77 23.61 2.79
CA LEU A 41 -16.62 22.70 1.64
C LEU A 41 -15.58 23.20 0.62
N GLN A 42 -15.34 24.52 0.53
CA GLN A 42 -14.33 25.12 -0.36
C GLN A 42 -12.91 25.06 0.25
N GLU A 43 -12.77 25.02 1.58
CA GLU A 43 -11.46 24.86 2.26
C GLU A 43 -10.99 23.39 2.27
N GLY A 44 -11.75 22.47 1.62
CA GLY A 44 -11.32 21.10 1.38
C GLY A 44 -10.92 20.39 2.68
N PHE A 45 -11.89 19.88 3.44
CA PHE A 45 -11.65 18.64 4.14
C PHE A 45 -11.47 17.59 3.04
N GLU A 46 -10.27 17.47 2.47
CA GLU A 46 -9.86 16.23 1.84
C GLU A 46 -9.91 15.19 2.97
N GLU A 47 -11.02 14.49 3.12
CA GLU A 47 -11.04 13.24 3.86
C GLU A 47 -9.92 12.42 3.23
N GLU A 48 -8.82 12.28 3.95
CA GLU A 48 -7.70 11.44 3.53
C GLU A 48 -8.29 10.09 3.18
N GLN A 49 -8.38 9.81 1.88
CA GLN A 49 -9.09 8.63 1.38
C GLN A 49 -8.33 7.41 1.87
N LYS A 50 -8.87 6.74 2.90
CA LYS A 50 -8.26 5.55 3.50
C LYS A 50 -8.10 4.46 2.46
N ILE A 51 -6.88 3.97 2.33
CA ILE A 51 -6.52 2.91 1.40
C ILE A 51 -6.97 1.56 1.96
N LYS A 52 -7.64 0.78 1.13
CA LYS A 52 -8.02 -0.60 1.44
C LYS A 52 -7.30 -1.54 0.50
N LEU A 53 -6.24 -2.17 1.00
CA LEU A 53 -5.42 -3.12 0.26
C LEU A 53 -5.87 -4.55 0.54
N CYS A 54 -5.95 -5.37 -0.50
CA CYS A 54 -6.06 -6.81 -0.40
C CYS A 54 -4.76 -7.45 -0.92
N VAL A 55 -4.07 -8.21 -0.08
CA VAL A 55 -2.88 -8.99 -0.47
C VAL A 55 -3.32 -10.42 -0.78
N GLY A 56 -3.16 -10.82 -2.03
CA GLY A 56 -3.54 -12.13 -2.52
C GLY A 56 -2.33 -13.02 -2.77
N THR A 57 -2.28 -14.18 -2.10
CA THR A 57 -1.16 -15.11 -2.16
C THR A 57 -1.61 -16.49 -2.59
N PRO A 58 -1.22 -16.93 -3.79
CA PRO A 58 -1.35 -18.34 -4.17
C PRO A 58 -0.32 -19.17 -3.40
N VAL A 59 -0.76 -20.16 -2.62
CA VAL A 59 0.09 -21.03 -1.81
C VAL A 59 0.06 -22.45 -2.39
N HIS A 60 1.21 -23.04 -2.66
CA HIS A 60 1.27 -24.44 -3.09
C HIS A 60 1.29 -25.39 -1.89
N SER A 61 2.27 -25.25 -0.99
CA SER A 61 2.46 -26.11 0.17
C SER A 61 2.61 -25.32 1.47
N GLU A 62 3.50 -24.34 1.48
CA GLU A 62 3.92 -23.59 2.65
C GLU A 62 4.21 -22.13 2.32
N VAL A 63 4.37 -21.32 3.34
CA VAL A 63 4.79 -19.94 3.25
C VAL A 63 6.14 -19.75 3.93
N SER A 64 7.00 -18.89 3.38
CA SER A 64 8.31 -18.65 3.99
C SER A 64 8.19 -17.77 5.24
N ILE A 65 9.17 -17.89 6.15
CA ILE A 65 9.22 -17.05 7.35
C ILE A 65 9.40 -15.57 7.00
N HIS A 66 10.18 -15.27 5.97
CA HIS A 66 10.37 -13.89 5.49
C HIS A 66 9.10 -13.29 4.91
N TYR A 67 8.32 -14.09 4.19
CA TYR A 67 7.00 -13.70 3.72
C TYR A 67 6.06 -13.39 4.90
N THR A 68 6.04 -14.25 5.93
CA THR A 68 5.20 -14.03 7.12
C THR A 68 5.59 -12.73 7.84
N GLN A 69 6.88 -12.48 8.03
CA GLN A 69 7.38 -11.22 8.60
C GLN A 69 6.95 -10.02 7.77
N CYS A 70 7.07 -10.12 6.44
CA CYS A 70 6.64 -9.09 5.50
C CYS A 70 5.15 -8.75 5.66
N LEU A 71 4.27 -9.74 5.79
CA LEU A 71 2.83 -9.49 6.01
C LEU A 71 2.57 -8.72 7.31
N LEU A 72 3.27 -9.06 8.39
CA LEU A 72 3.15 -8.36 9.68
C LEU A 72 3.64 -6.90 9.58
N GLU A 73 4.71 -6.65 8.83
CA GLU A 73 5.21 -5.30 8.58
C GLU A 73 4.22 -4.48 7.74
N ILE A 74 3.65 -5.06 6.69
CA ILE A 74 2.60 -4.43 5.87
C ILE A 74 1.40 -4.08 6.74
N GLN A 75 0.91 -5.03 7.55
CA GLN A 75 -0.22 -4.81 8.44
C GLN A 75 0.05 -3.66 9.42
N LYS A 76 1.22 -3.67 10.06
CA LYS A 76 1.64 -2.63 11.01
C LYS A 76 1.69 -1.25 10.35
N ASP A 77 2.25 -1.15 9.14
CA ASP A 77 2.36 0.11 8.40
C ASP A 77 0.99 0.67 8.04
N PHE A 78 0.12 -0.18 7.45
CA PHE A 78 -1.23 0.24 7.06
C PHE A 78 -2.07 0.68 8.26
N MET A 79 -2.07 -0.10 9.35
CA MET A 79 -2.78 0.27 10.58
C MET A 79 -2.28 1.60 11.18
N LYS A 80 -0.95 1.83 11.15
CA LYS A 80 -0.35 3.08 11.66
C LYS A 80 -0.83 4.31 10.90
N ASN A 81 -1.08 4.18 9.60
CA ASN A 81 -1.53 5.25 8.74
C ASN A 81 -3.08 5.32 8.63
N GLY A 82 -3.81 4.55 9.42
CA GLY A 82 -5.26 4.54 9.41
C GLY A 82 -5.90 3.80 8.22
N ASP A 83 -5.08 3.15 7.40
CA ASP A 83 -5.49 2.33 6.27
C ASP A 83 -5.87 0.91 6.71
N SER A 84 -6.44 0.14 5.80
CA SER A 84 -6.77 -1.27 6.06
C SER A 84 -6.06 -2.20 5.08
N VAL A 85 -5.71 -3.39 5.57
CA VAL A 85 -5.17 -4.46 4.74
C VAL A 85 -5.86 -5.78 5.09
N SER A 86 -6.22 -6.54 4.07
CA SER A 86 -6.74 -7.91 4.17
C SER A 86 -5.81 -8.88 3.45
N PHE A 87 -5.80 -10.12 3.91
CA PHE A 87 -4.94 -11.16 3.34
C PHE A 87 -5.80 -12.32 2.84
N LEU A 88 -5.64 -12.68 1.57
CA LEU A 88 -6.29 -13.82 0.93
C LEU A 88 -5.25 -14.87 0.56
N MET A 89 -5.29 -16.02 1.19
CA MET A 89 -4.38 -17.13 0.90
C MET A 89 -5.16 -18.32 0.37
N HIS A 90 -4.92 -18.70 -0.88
CA HIS A 90 -5.58 -19.83 -1.51
C HIS A 90 -4.57 -20.94 -1.80
N LYS A 91 -4.78 -22.10 -1.18
CA LYS A 91 -3.98 -23.28 -1.46
C LYS A 91 -4.43 -23.91 -2.78
N SER A 92 -3.52 -24.00 -3.75
CA SER A 92 -3.78 -24.63 -5.04
C SER A 92 -2.50 -25.24 -5.60
N SER A 93 -2.59 -26.40 -6.22
CA SER A 93 -1.49 -27.01 -6.97
C SER A 93 -1.26 -26.32 -8.33
N LEU A 94 -2.27 -25.59 -8.84
CA LEU A 94 -2.20 -24.81 -10.07
C LEU A 94 -2.20 -23.32 -9.74
N ILE A 95 -1.11 -22.63 -10.05
CA ILE A 95 -0.95 -21.20 -9.76
C ILE A 95 -2.03 -20.34 -10.42
N THR A 96 -2.43 -20.67 -11.64
CA THR A 96 -3.50 -19.97 -12.37
C THR A 96 -4.84 -20.10 -11.65
N GLN A 97 -5.17 -21.29 -11.15
CA GLN A 97 -6.39 -21.51 -10.37
C GLN A 97 -6.35 -20.72 -9.06
N GLY A 98 -5.22 -20.77 -8.33
CA GLY A 98 -5.05 -19.99 -7.09
C GLY A 98 -5.23 -18.49 -7.32
N ARG A 99 -4.66 -17.94 -8.38
CA ARG A 99 -4.82 -16.52 -8.74
C ARG A 99 -6.25 -16.18 -9.15
N ASN A 100 -6.92 -17.03 -9.92
CA ASN A 100 -8.31 -16.81 -10.30
C ASN A 100 -9.25 -16.80 -9.08
N LEU A 101 -9.05 -17.71 -8.12
CA LEU A 101 -9.79 -17.73 -6.86
C LEU A 101 -9.55 -16.46 -6.05
N THR A 102 -8.29 -16.00 -5.99
CA THR A 102 -7.94 -14.75 -5.31
C THR A 102 -8.64 -13.56 -5.94
N VAL A 103 -8.68 -13.46 -7.28
CA VAL A 103 -9.41 -12.39 -7.97
C VAL A 103 -10.91 -12.47 -7.65
N ALA A 104 -11.51 -13.65 -7.73
CA ALA A 104 -12.92 -13.84 -7.42
C ALA A 104 -13.24 -13.37 -5.98
N SER A 105 -12.45 -13.81 -5.00
CA SER A 105 -12.61 -13.38 -3.61
C SER A 105 -12.39 -11.87 -3.42
N PHE A 106 -11.39 -11.27 -4.09
CA PHE A 106 -11.15 -9.83 -4.05
C PHE A 106 -12.35 -9.03 -4.57
N LEU A 107 -13.00 -9.49 -5.64
CA LEU A 107 -14.17 -8.81 -6.22
C LEU A 107 -15.37 -8.77 -5.28
N GLU A 108 -15.44 -9.67 -4.30
CA GLU A 108 -16.47 -9.73 -3.26
C GLU A 108 -16.14 -8.79 -2.06
N THR A 109 -14.89 -8.28 -1.98
CA THR A 109 -14.47 -7.35 -0.92
C THR A 109 -14.73 -5.90 -1.31
N ASP A 110 -14.59 -5.00 -0.34
CA ASP A 110 -14.61 -3.54 -0.53
C ASP A 110 -13.19 -2.95 -0.70
N ALA A 111 -12.17 -3.78 -0.89
CA ALA A 111 -10.80 -3.35 -1.10
C ALA A 111 -10.63 -2.61 -2.45
N ASP A 112 -9.81 -1.56 -2.44
CA ASP A 112 -9.55 -0.72 -3.60
C ASP A 112 -8.47 -1.31 -4.51
N TYR A 113 -7.48 -1.98 -3.91
CA TYR A 113 -6.31 -2.54 -4.61
C TYR A 113 -6.12 -4.03 -4.30
N LEU A 114 -5.71 -4.78 -5.31
CA LEU A 114 -5.25 -6.16 -5.17
C LEU A 114 -3.75 -6.22 -5.44
N LEU A 115 -2.97 -6.63 -4.44
CA LEU A 115 -1.56 -6.95 -4.57
C LEU A 115 -1.37 -8.46 -4.62
N PHE A 116 -0.85 -8.99 -5.72
CA PHE A 116 -0.35 -10.36 -5.75
C PHE A 116 1.06 -10.41 -5.16
N LEU A 117 1.24 -11.23 -4.14
CA LEU A 117 2.53 -11.47 -3.50
C LEU A 117 2.74 -12.99 -3.36
N ASP A 118 3.80 -13.52 -3.96
CA ASP A 118 4.09 -14.94 -3.89
C ASP A 118 4.58 -15.33 -2.48
N SER A 119 4.27 -16.57 -2.03
CA SER A 119 4.45 -17.05 -0.65
C SER A 119 5.91 -17.13 -0.17
N ASP A 120 6.85 -16.79 -1.04
CA ASP A 120 8.30 -16.84 -0.79
C ASP A 120 9.01 -15.52 -1.13
N ILE A 121 8.23 -14.45 -1.37
CA ILE A 121 8.72 -13.09 -1.64
C ILE A 121 8.43 -12.20 -0.42
N ALA A 122 9.38 -11.32 -0.11
CA ALA A 122 9.22 -10.25 0.86
C ALA A 122 9.39 -8.89 0.17
N ILE A 123 8.52 -7.93 0.50
CA ILE A 123 8.54 -6.58 -0.04
C ILE A 123 8.29 -5.58 1.10
N GLY A 124 9.07 -4.50 1.13
CA GLY A 124 8.87 -3.46 2.15
C GLY A 124 7.59 -2.66 1.93
N PRO A 125 6.87 -2.25 2.99
CA PRO A 125 5.64 -1.46 2.89
C PRO A 125 5.81 -0.18 2.06
N HIS A 126 6.98 0.47 2.14
CA HIS A 126 7.30 1.67 1.37
C HIS A 126 7.27 1.47 -0.16
N VAL A 127 7.55 0.25 -0.63
CA VAL A 127 7.45 -0.09 -2.06
C VAL A 127 5.99 -0.18 -2.47
N ILE A 128 5.15 -0.80 -1.63
CA ILE A 128 3.71 -0.91 -1.87
C ILE A 128 3.08 0.49 -1.92
N ARG A 129 3.47 1.39 -1.00
CA ARG A 129 3.04 2.80 -1.02
C ARG A 129 3.38 3.47 -2.35
N LYS A 130 4.63 3.35 -2.81
CA LYS A 130 5.05 3.89 -4.11
C LYS A 130 4.28 3.31 -5.29
N MET A 131 3.90 2.03 -5.23
CA MET A 131 3.05 1.43 -6.27
C MET A 131 1.67 2.07 -6.29
N ILE A 132 1.05 2.27 -5.12
CA ILE A 132 -0.26 2.92 -4.99
C ILE A 132 -0.18 4.38 -5.45
N ASP A 133 0.82 5.14 -5.00
CA ASP A 133 1.03 6.55 -5.34
C ASP A 133 1.27 6.79 -6.84
N SER A 134 1.74 5.77 -7.55
CA SER A 134 1.94 5.87 -9.01
C SER A 134 0.64 5.96 -9.81
N ASP A 135 -0.51 5.71 -9.20
CA ASP A 135 -1.87 5.77 -9.77
C ASP A 135 -1.99 5.05 -11.13
N LYS A 136 -1.44 3.84 -11.22
CA LYS A 136 -1.52 3.00 -12.42
C LYS A 136 -2.55 1.90 -12.24
N ASP A 137 -3.28 1.58 -13.32
CA ASP A 137 -4.24 0.47 -13.32
C ASP A 137 -3.57 -0.87 -13.04
N VAL A 138 -2.34 -1.06 -13.54
CA VAL A 138 -1.49 -2.23 -13.31
C VAL A 138 -0.04 -1.78 -13.15
N ILE A 139 0.59 -2.24 -12.09
CA ILE A 139 2.01 -1.99 -11.81
C ILE A 139 2.65 -3.23 -11.23
N CYS A 140 3.92 -3.45 -11.54
CA CYS A 140 4.70 -4.54 -10.96
C CYS A 140 6.08 -4.06 -10.52
N VAL A 141 6.67 -4.78 -9.58
CA VAL A 141 8.04 -4.59 -9.11
C VAL A 141 8.84 -5.82 -9.52
N PRO A 142 9.94 -5.67 -10.26
CA PRO A 142 10.82 -6.79 -10.55
C PRO A 142 11.53 -7.25 -9.28
N TYR A 143 11.70 -8.54 -9.12
CA TYR A 143 12.50 -9.15 -8.08
C TYR A 143 13.51 -10.13 -8.68
N PRO A 144 14.67 -10.33 -8.00
CA PRO A 144 15.73 -11.17 -8.53
C PRO A 144 15.32 -12.66 -8.58
N LEU A 145 15.88 -13.37 -9.53
CA LEU A 145 15.76 -14.82 -9.58
C LEU A 145 16.45 -15.45 -8.35
N LYS A 146 15.86 -16.50 -7.79
CA LYS A 146 16.44 -17.25 -6.66
C LYS A 146 17.55 -18.20 -7.10
N SER A 147 18.44 -17.74 -7.96
CA SER A 147 19.57 -18.51 -8.46
C SER A 147 20.82 -17.68 -8.48
N ILE A 148 21.90 -18.22 -7.92
CA ILE A 148 23.21 -17.58 -7.95
C ILE A 148 23.81 -17.81 -9.35
N GLN A 149 24.09 -16.73 -10.06
CA GLN A 149 24.73 -16.78 -11.37
C GLN A 149 26.26 -16.87 -11.22
N TRP A 150 26.75 -18.04 -10.81
CA TRP A 150 28.16 -18.27 -10.53
C TRP A 150 29.10 -17.83 -11.65
N GLY A 151 28.69 -17.99 -12.91
CA GLY A 151 29.48 -17.54 -14.05
C GLY A 151 29.71 -16.04 -14.07
N LYS A 152 28.65 -15.26 -13.83
CA LYS A 152 28.76 -13.78 -13.74
C LYS A 152 29.57 -13.35 -12.53
N LEU A 153 29.40 -14.03 -11.40
CA LEU A 153 30.14 -13.74 -10.17
C LEU A 153 31.64 -13.93 -10.41
N LYS A 154 32.02 -15.06 -11.04
CA LYS A 154 33.41 -15.35 -11.39
C LYS A 154 34.00 -14.29 -12.33
N GLU A 155 33.30 -13.95 -13.40
CA GLU A 155 33.72 -12.92 -14.35
C GLU A 155 33.95 -11.55 -13.69
N ARG A 156 33.04 -11.12 -12.80
CA ARG A 156 33.18 -9.87 -12.04
C ARG A 156 34.37 -9.92 -11.09
N PHE A 157 34.61 -11.05 -10.46
CA PHE A 157 35.76 -11.25 -9.57
C PHE A 157 37.08 -11.16 -10.37
N GLU A 158 37.17 -11.83 -11.52
CA GLU A 158 38.35 -11.81 -12.39
C GLU A 158 38.64 -10.39 -12.95
N ARG A 159 37.59 -9.58 -13.15
CA ARG A 159 37.70 -8.16 -13.55
C ARG A 159 38.01 -7.21 -12.36
N GLY A 160 38.14 -7.71 -11.15
CA GLY A 160 38.39 -6.90 -9.95
C GLY A 160 37.26 -5.95 -9.57
N LEU A 161 36.04 -6.23 -10.00
CA LEU A 161 34.86 -5.43 -9.72
C LEU A 161 34.21 -5.79 -8.38
N ILE A 162 34.61 -6.88 -7.73
CA ILE A 162 34.14 -7.31 -6.42
C ILE A 162 35.21 -6.92 -5.41
N LYS A 163 34.93 -5.93 -4.57
CA LYS A 163 35.82 -5.43 -3.53
C LYS A 163 35.20 -5.54 -2.13
N THR A 164 33.88 -5.62 -2.05
CA THR A 164 33.10 -5.65 -0.82
C THR A 164 32.05 -6.76 -0.88
N GLU A 165 31.48 -7.11 0.26
CA GLU A 165 30.37 -8.05 0.36
C GLU A 165 29.13 -7.53 -0.41
N ALA A 166 28.87 -6.22 -0.34
CA ALA A 166 27.79 -5.58 -1.11
C ALA A 166 27.96 -5.73 -2.63
N ASP A 167 29.21 -5.73 -3.14
CA ASP A 167 29.48 -5.97 -4.57
C ASP A 167 29.17 -7.43 -4.98
N MET A 168 29.27 -8.37 -4.04
CA MET A 168 28.87 -9.76 -4.28
C MET A 168 27.36 -9.88 -4.37
N GLU A 169 26.61 -9.25 -3.48
CA GLU A 169 25.14 -9.26 -3.44
C GLU A 169 24.55 -8.72 -4.76
N THR A 170 25.07 -7.59 -5.26
CA THR A 170 24.62 -6.99 -6.53
C THR A 170 25.01 -7.79 -7.77
N GLY A 171 25.94 -8.73 -7.66
CA GLY A 171 26.42 -9.58 -8.76
C GLY A 171 25.69 -10.91 -8.90
N VAL A 172 24.82 -11.23 -7.95
CA VAL A 172 24.17 -12.54 -7.84
C VAL A 172 22.80 -12.58 -8.51
N CYS A 173 22.21 -11.40 -8.79
CA CYS A 173 20.88 -11.25 -9.41
C CYS A 173 20.97 -11.05 -10.92
#